data_49be3ef8c47e9c93bdbb93833d96e2b6
#
_entry.id   49be3ef8c47e9c93bdbb93833d96e2b6
#
_cell.length_a   1.000
_cell.length_b   1.000
_cell.length_c   1.000
_cell.angle_alpha   90.00
_cell.angle_beta   90.00
_cell.angle_gamma   90.00
#
_symmetry.space_group_name_H-M   'P 1'
#
loop_
_entity.id
_entity.type
_entity.pdbx_description
1 polymer ?
#
loop_
_entity_poly.entity_id
_entity_poly.type
_entity_poly.pdbx_seq_one_letter_code
_entity_poly.pdbx_strand_id
1 'polypeptide(L)'
;MTISLRQIRYFVATAELGQISQAAIDLSISQSAVTTAIKELERTVGVGLFLRTPHGMDLTPAGRQFLSHAYEILKKVDEATHLNVVSSEIEGTLTIAATYTVIGYFLPLHIERLRRLFPRLEIQLFELNRESIEEGLLSNRYDMSVLLTSNILNPALVTEKVLSSTRRLWLPAQHPLLQAETVGLKEIAEEPYIMLTVDEAAHSALKYWSATPYQPRVILRTSSVEAVRSLVANGQGVAILSDMVHRPWSLEGRRIETVTVSDPVPAMDVGLAWRRNMELTPPMLAFRSYFQQAFHLPER
;
A
#
# COMPACT_ATOMS: atom_id res chain seq x y z
N MET A 1 6.54 33.32 8.94
CA MET A 1 6.97 31.95 9.27
C MET A 1 6.60 31.05 8.09
N THR A 2 7.47 30.14 7.67
CA THR A 2 7.31 29.39 6.42
C THR A 2 7.12 27.92 6.75
N ILE A 3 6.09 27.27 6.20
CA ILE A 3 5.89 25.82 6.28
C ILE A 3 6.91 25.14 5.37
N SER A 4 7.58 24.11 5.87
CA SER A 4 8.51 23.30 5.07
C SER A 4 7.87 22.00 4.61
N LEU A 5 8.31 21.48 3.46
CA LEU A 5 7.88 20.17 2.96
C LEU A 5 8.20 19.03 3.95
N ARG A 6 9.29 19.16 4.69
CA ARG A 6 9.67 18.21 5.74
C ARG A 6 8.60 18.16 6.84
N GLN A 7 8.11 19.30 7.29
CA GLN A 7 7.04 19.36 8.30
C GLN A 7 5.74 18.73 7.77
N ILE A 8 5.40 18.97 6.50
CA ILE A 8 4.23 18.36 5.86
C ILE A 8 4.37 16.84 5.81
N ARG A 9 5.52 16.29 5.39
CA ARG A 9 5.77 14.84 5.37
C ARG A 9 5.67 14.22 6.76
N TYR A 10 6.21 14.85 7.77
CA TYR A 10 6.16 14.36 9.16
C TYR A 10 4.73 14.40 9.72
N PHE A 11 3.97 15.43 9.37
CA PHE A 11 2.56 15.52 9.71
C PHE A 11 1.76 14.39 9.06
N VAL A 12 1.92 14.15 7.75
CA VAL A 12 1.22 13.09 7.01
C VAL A 12 1.57 11.72 7.59
N ALA A 13 2.84 11.39 7.76
CA ALA A 13 3.26 10.12 8.35
C ALA A 13 2.68 9.92 9.76
N THR A 14 2.64 10.98 10.60
CA THR A 14 2.04 10.90 11.93
C THR A 14 0.53 10.70 11.87
N ALA A 15 -0.15 11.32 10.90
CA ALA A 15 -1.60 11.18 10.71
C ALA A 15 -1.97 9.78 10.23
N GLU A 16 -1.19 9.20 9.33
CA GLU A 16 -1.41 7.86 8.77
C GLU A 16 -1.11 6.76 9.79
N LEU A 17 0.00 6.89 10.52
CA LEU A 17 0.46 5.88 11.48
C LEU A 17 -0.14 6.07 12.89
N GLY A 18 -0.69 7.25 13.17
CA GLY A 18 -1.35 7.58 14.43
C GLY A 18 -0.41 7.66 15.64
N GLN A 19 0.90 7.49 15.46
CA GLN A 19 1.90 7.53 16.54
C GLN A 19 3.19 8.20 16.04
N ILE A 20 3.71 9.13 16.85
CA ILE A 20 4.98 9.82 16.55
C ILE A 20 6.15 8.83 16.46
N SER A 21 6.16 7.81 17.32
CA SER A 21 7.21 6.77 17.32
C SER A 21 7.22 5.97 16.01
N GLN A 22 6.06 5.57 15.51
CA GLN A 22 5.94 4.85 14.24
C GLN A 22 6.31 5.73 13.06
N ALA A 23 5.85 6.98 13.05
CA ALA A 23 6.23 7.96 12.02
C ALA A 23 7.75 8.21 12.01
N ALA A 24 8.40 8.25 13.17
CA ALA A 24 9.84 8.41 13.27
C ALA A 24 10.61 7.21 12.70
N ILE A 25 10.13 5.97 12.97
CA ILE A 25 10.69 4.74 12.41
C ILE A 25 10.52 4.71 10.88
N ASP A 26 9.30 4.96 10.39
CA ASP A 26 8.98 4.98 8.95
C ASP A 26 9.86 5.99 8.19
N LEU A 27 10.04 7.16 8.77
CA LEU A 27 10.85 8.23 8.19
C LEU A 27 12.36 8.10 8.48
N SER A 28 12.78 7.08 9.23
CA SER A 28 14.18 6.86 9.65
C SER A 28 14.81 8.06 10.38
N ILE A 29 14.07 8.69 11.30
CA ILE A 29 14.49 9.87 12.08
C ILE A 29 14.16 9.70 13.57
N SER A 30 14.59 10.66 14.41
CA SER A 30 14.28 10.67 15.84
C SER A 30 12.83 11.14 16.11
N GLN A 31 12.20 10.58 17.14
CA GLN A 31 10.87 11.01 17.61
C GLN A 31 10.84 12.49 18.02
N SER A 32 11.95 13.00 18.58
CA SER A 32 12.09 14.41 18.94
C SER A 32 12.02 15.32 17.71
N ALA A 33 12.63 14.91 16.59
CA ALA A 33 12.57 15.66 15.33
C ALA A 33 11.12 15.74 14.78
N VAL A 34 10.37 14.62 14.81
CA VAL A 34 8.95 14.61 14.40
C VAL A 34 8.13 15.51 15.32
N THR A 35 8.30 15.35 16.65
CA THR A 35 7.56 16.16 17.64
C THR A 35 7.80 17.65 17.48
N THR A 36 9.04 18.05 17.29
CA THR A 36 9.41 19.46 17.10
C THR A 36 8.80 20.03 15.82
N ALA A 37 8.91 19.27 14.72
CA ALA A 37 8.39 19.70 13.43
C ALA A 37 6.86 19.86 13.43
N ILE A 38 6.12 18.95 14.09
CA ILE A 38 4.66 19.05 14.24
C ILE A 38 4.30 20.29 15.07
N LYS A 39 4.95 20.52 16.20
CA LYS A 39 4.68 21.72 17.04
C LYS A 39 4.96 23.02 16.28
N GLU A 40 6.03 23.06 15.51
CA GLU A 40 6.32 24.25 14.69
C GLU A 40 5.30 24.43 13.57
N LEU A 41 4.82 23.36 12.97
CA LEU A 41 3.76 23.38 11.97
C LEU A 41 2.46 23.93 12.57
N GLU A 42 2.02 23.40 13.70
CA GLU A 42 0.82 23.85 14.43
C GLU A 42 0.93 25.33 14.81
N ARG A 43 2.11 25.76 15.28
CA ARG A 43 2.38 27.18 15.58
C ARG A 43 2.28 28.04 14.32
N THR A 44 2.73 27.57 13.18
CA THR A 44 2.70 28.32 11.92
C THR A 44 1.29 28.38 11.34
N VAL A 45 0.52 27.30 11.46
CA VAL A 45 -0.90 27.23 11.02
C VAL A 45 -1.83 27.97 12.02
N GLY A 46 -1.39 28.12 13.28
CA GLY A 46 -2.12 28.83 14.32
C GLY A 46 -3.20 28.01 15.04
N VAL A 47 -3.30 26.70 14.72
CA VAL A 47 -4.26 25.78 15.35
C VAL A 47 -3.62 24.41 15.59
N GLY A 48 -4.09 23.70 16.62
CA GLY A 48 -3.69 22.31 16.86
C GLY A 48 -4.23 21.39 15.78
N LEU A 49 -3.35 20.58 15.19
CA LEU A 49 -3.70 19.62 14.15
C LEU A 49 -3.91 18.22 14.73
N PHE A 50 -3.33 17.95 15.89
CA PHE A 50 -3.46 16.69 16.60
C PHE A 50 -4.01 16.85 18.02
N LEU A 51 -4.73 15.83 18.46
CA LEU A 51 -5.09 15.57 19.86
C LEU A 51 -4.22 14.41 20.36
N ARG A 52 -3.56 14.60 21.50
CA ARG A 52 -2.87 13.50 22.18
C ARG A 52 -3.86 12.67 22.95
N THR A 53 -3.91 11.39 22.68
CA THR A 53 -4.73 10.42 23.39
C THR A 53 -3.84 9.35 24.04
N PRO A 54 -4.34 8.56 25.00
CA PRO A 54 -3.61 7.41 25.54
C PRO A 54 -3.17 6.39 24.45
N HIS A 55 -3.83 6.41 23.31
CA HIS A 55 -3.59 5.48 22.20
C HIS A 55 -2.75 6.08 21.05
N GLY A 56 -2.35 7.35 21.15
CA GLY A 56 -1.51 8.00 20.13
C GLY A 56 -1.93 9.41 19.77
N MET A 57 -1.88 9.70 18.49
CA MET A 57 -2.16 11.03 17.92
C MET A 57 -3.38 10.96 17.02
N ASP A 58 -4.48 11.61 17.41
CA ASP A 58 -5.70 11.72 16.62
C ASP A 58 -5.77 13.08 15.94
N LEU A 59 -6.32 13.13 14.72
CA LEU A 59 -6.50 14.38 14.01
C LEU A 59 -7.65 15.22 14.60
N THR A 60 -7.40 16.49 14.82
CA THR A 60 -8.47 17.49 15.05
C THR A 60 -9.31 17.69 13.78
N PRO A 61 -10.46 18.36 13.81
CA PRO A 61 -11.16 18.80 12.60
C PRO A 61 -10.26 19.61 11.66
N ALA A 62 -9.45 20.54 12.21
CA ALA A 62 -8.46 21.31 11.45
C ALA A 62 -7.35 20.42 10.88
N GLY A 63 -6.91 19.40 11.65
CA GLY A 63 -5.95 18.40 11.19
C GLY A 63 -6.43 17.58 9.99
N ARG A 64 -7.70 17.19 9.97
CA ARG A 64 -8.29 16.47 8.83
C ARG A 64 -8.34 17.36 7.58
N GLN A 65 -8.73 18.61 7.73
CA GLN A 65 -8.72 19.58 6.63
C GLN A 65 -7.28 19.84 6.14
N PHE A 66 -6.33 20.02 7.06
CA PHE A 66 -4.93 20.20 6.70
C PHE A 66 -4.34 18.97 6.02
N LEU A 67 -4.75 17.74 6.40
CA LEU A 67 -4.30 16.50 5.76
C LEU A 67 -4.64 16.45 4.27
N SER A 68 -5.84 16.89 3.89
CA SER A 68 -6.23 16.99 2.48
C SER A 68 -5.29 17.93 1.71
N HIS A 69 -5.03 19.12 2.26
CA HIS A 69 -4.09 20.06 1.65
C HIS A 69 -2.63 19.55 1.65
N ALA A 70 -2.23 18.85 2.70
CA ALA A 70 -0.90 18.25 2.79
C ALA A 70 -0.65 17.24 1.67
N TYR A 71 -1.62 16.37 1.38
CA TYR A 71 -1.54 15.45 0.24
C TYR A 71 -1.44 16.17 -1.09
N GLU A 72 -2.24 17.24 -1.30
CA GLU A 72 -2.18 18.04 -2.52
C GLU A 72 -0.82 18.71 -2.71
N ILE A 73 -0.25 19.27 -1.64
CA ILE A 73 1.07 19.91 -1.67
C ILE A 73 2.16 18.89 -2.02
N LEU A 74 2.18 17.74 -1.32
CA LEU A 74 3.18 16.70 -1.57
C LEU A 74 3.06 16.16 -3.00
N LYS A 75 1.83 15.99 -3.50
CA LYS A 75 1.56 15.63 -4.88
C LYS A 75 2.12 16.67 -5.86
N LYS A 76 1.93 17.97 -5.60
CA LYS A 76 2.44 19.04 -6.46
C LYS A 76 3.96 19.13 -6.46
N VAL A 77 4.59 18.85 -5.32
CA VAL A 77 6.06 18.81 -5.23
C VAL A 77 6.60 17.60 -6.00
N ASP A 78 5.98 16.46 -5.87
CA ASP A 78 6.33 15.27 -6.63
C ASP A 78 6.19 15.53 -8.14
N GLU A 79 5.10 16.14 -8.59
CA GLU A 79 4.91 16.59 -9.97
C GLU A 79 6.04 17.54 -10.43
N ALA A 80 6.47 18.49 -9.58
CA ALA A 80 7.52 19.47 -9.91
C ALA A 80 8.93 18.87 -9.92
N THR A 81 9.20 17.87 -9.10
CA THR A 81 10.50 17.19 -9.06
C THR A 81 10.67 16.16 -10.18
N HIS A 82 9.58 15.68 -10.75
CA HIS A 82 9.56 14.76 -11.88
C HIS A 82 9.23 15.47 -13.21
N LEU A 83 9.75 16.68 -13.38
CA LEU A 83 9.74 17.41 -14.68
C LEU A 83 10.62 16.68 -15.71
N ASN A 84 10.45 15.38 -15.88
CA ASN A 84 11.01 14.72 -17.04
C ASN A 84 10.31 15.26 -18.29
N VAL A 85 11.12 15.65 -19.25
CA VAL A 85 10.70 16.12 -20.57
C VAL A 85 9.52 15.25 -21.01
N VAL A 86 8.33 15.82 -20.94
CA VAL A 86 7.09 15.18 -21.40
C VAL A 86 7.36 14.81 -22.84
N SER A 87 7.65 13.55 -23.12
CA SER A 87 7.59 13.09 -24.48
C SER A 87 6.11 13.00 -24.82
N SER A 88 5.55 14.18 -25.16
CA SER A 88 4.18 14.36 -25.64
C SER A 88 3.89 13.56 -26.93
N GLU A 89 4.89 12.81 -27.39
CA GLU A 89 4.85 12.01 -28.60
C GLU A 89 4.36 10.58 -28.39
N ILE A 90 4.28 10.09 -27.12
CA ILE A 90 3.78 8.74 -26.88
C ILE A 90 2.27 8.74 -27.01
N GLU A 91 1.80 8.05 -28.02
CA GLU A 91 0.37 7.91 -28.34
C GLU A 91 0.01 6.45 -28.60
N GLY A 92 -1.28 6.14 -28.61
CA GLY A 92 -1.80 4.81 -28.83
C GLY A 92 -2.53 4.26 -27.62
N THR A 93 -2.84 2.98 -27.67
CA THR A 93 -3.56 2.28 -26.60
C THR A 93 -2.61 1.33 -25.89
N LEU A 94 -2.71 1.26 -24.57
CA LEU A 94 -2.01 0.32 -23.72
C LEU A 94 -3.02 -0.45 -22.88
N THR A 95 -3.09 -1.76 -23.07
CA THR A 95 -3.98 -2.64 -22.33
C THR A 95 -3.27 -3.26 -21.13
N ILE A 96 -3.74 -2.93 -19.93
CA ILE A 96 -3.15 -3.38 -18.66
C ILE A 96 -4.15 -4.26 -17.92
N ALA A 97 -3.76 -5.49 -17.63
CA ALA A 97 -4.49 -6.36 -16.72
C ALA A 97 -3.90 -6.28 -15.30
N ALA A 98 -4.74 -6.26 -14.29
CA ALA A 98 -4.28 -6.22 -12.91
C ALA A 98 -5.22 -6.98 -11.97
N THR A 99 -4.71 -7.39 -10.82
CA THR A 99 -5.51 -8.06 -9.79
C THR A 99 -6.28 -7.06 -8.94
N TYR A 100 -7.29 -7.52 -8.23
CA TYR A 100 -8.21 -6.70 -7.43
C TYR A 100 -7.50 -5.74 -6.47
N THR A 101 -6.57 -6.25 -5.65
CA THR A 101 -5.88 -5.39 -4.67
C THR A 101 -4.98 -4.35 -5.35
N VAL A 102 -4.39 -4.69 -6.48
CA VAL A 102 -3.54 -3.77 -7.26
C VAL A 102 -4.39 -2.66 -7.89
N ILE A 103 -5.53 -2.99 -8.50
CA ILE A 103 -6.44 -1.99 -9.08
C ILE A 103 -7.02 -1.10 -7.98
N GLY A 104 -7.41 -1.67 -6.84
CA GLY A 104 -8.09 -0.89 -5.79
C GLY A 104 -7.17 -0.01 -4.95
N TYR A 105 -5.92 -0.46 -4.72
CA TYR A 105 -5.09 0.15 -3.68
C TYR A 105 -3.73 0.68 -4.18
N PHE A 106 -3.30 0.28 -5.36
CA PHE A 106 -2.01 0.67 -5.92
C PHE A 106 -2.13 1.54 -7.18
N LEU A 107 -2.82 1.06 -8.21
CA LEU A 107 -2.85 1.71 -9.52
C LEU A 107 -3.52 3.10 -9.59
N PRO A 108 -4.57 3.45 -8.84
CA PRO A 108 -5.33 4.67 -9.11
C PRO A 108 -4.48 5.94 -9.17
N LEU A 109 -3.58 6.12 -8.21
CA LEU A 109 -2.67 7.26 -8.17
C LEU A 109 -1.69 7.26 -9.36
N HIS A 110 -1.17 6.09 -9.71
CA HIS A 110 -0.22 5.94 -10.80
C HIS A 110 -0.85 6.16 -12.16
N ILE A 111 -2.08 5.69 -12.38
CA ILE A 111 -2.82 5.94 -13.62
C ILE A 111 -3.14 7.43 -13.81
N GLU A 112 -3.51 8.12 -12.75
CA GLU A 112 -3.70 9.58 -12.80
C GLU A 112 -2.41 10.29 -13.24
N ARG A 113 -1.27 9.91 -12.67
CA ARG A 113 0.04 10.47 -13.03
C ARG A 113 0.44 10.15 -14.47
N LEU A 114 0.28 8.90 -14.89
CA LEU A 114 0.57 8.45 -16.26
C LEU A 114 -0.26 9.22 -17.29
N ARG A 115 -1.55 9.43 -17.05
CA ARG A 115 -2.42 10.23 -17.93
C ARG A 115 -1.98 11.69 -18.07
N ARG A 116 -1.38 12.26 -17.01
CA ARG A 116 -0.81 13.62 -17.08
C ARG A 116 0.51 13.65 -17.83
N LEU A 117 1.37 12.64 -17.65
CA LEU A 117 2.66 12.56 -18.32
C LEU A 117 2.50 12.23 -19.81
N PHE A 118 1.53 11.40 -20.14
CA PHE A 118 1.28 10.93 -21.52
C PHE A 118 -0.18 11.14 -21.91
N PRO A 119 -0.59 12.40 -22.20
CA PRO A 119 -2.00 12.74 -22.42
C PRO A 119 -2.61 12.14 -23.69
N ARG A 120 -1.78 11.67 -24.65
CA ARG A 120 -2.21 10.97 -25.86
C ARG A 120 -2.18 9.44 -25.74
N LEU A 121 -1.74 8.91 -24.58
CA LEU A 121 -1.75 7.48 -24.29
C LEU A 121 -3.08 7.09 -23.66
N GLU A 122 -3.86 6.25 -24.36
CA GLU A 122 -5.06 5.64 -23.81
C GLU A 122 -4.70 4.40 -23.01
N ILE A 123 -4.91 4.42 -21.68
CA ILE A 123 -4.67 3.26 -20.81
C ILE A 123 -6.02 2.59 -20.51
N GLN A 124 -6.16 1.35 -20.96
CA GLN A 124 -7.30 0.49 -20.68
C GLN A 124 -6.96 -0.52 -19.58
N LEU A 125 -7.74 -0.52 -18.49
CA LEU A 125 -7.53 -1.37 -17.33
C LEU A 125 -8.54 -2.51 -17.29
N PHE A 126 -8.06 -3.72 -16.98
CA PHE A 126 -8.85 -4.92 -16.83
C PHE A 126 -8.58 -5.57 -15.47
N GLU A 127 -9.62 -5.74 -14.65
CA GLU A 127 -9.52 -6.48 -13.39
C GLU A 127 -9.76 -7.96 -13.63
N LEU A 128 -8.78 -8.79 -13.28
CA LEU A 128 -8.83 -10.24 -13.50
C LEU A 128 -8.06 -10.98 -12.39
N ASN A 129 -8.32 -12.27 -12.26
CA ASN A 129 -7.47 -13.15 -11.45
C ASN A 129 -6.14 -13.46 -12.17
N ARG A 130 -5.16 -13.97 -11.43
CA ARG A 130 -3.82 -14.25 -11.93
C ARG A 130 -3.81 -15.18 -13.15
N GLU A 131 -4.57 -16.27 -13.11
CA GLU A 131 -4.63 -17.26 -14.19
C GLU A 131 -5.09 -16.62 -15.51
N SER A 132 -6.18 -15.86 -15.46
CA SER A 132 -6.71 -15.14 -16.64
C SER A 132 -5.76 -14.05 -17.14
N ILE A 133 -4.98 -13.42 -16.23
CA ILE A 133 -3.92 -12.47 -16.60
C ILE A 133 -2.80 -13.19 -17.36
N GLU A 134 -2.29 -14.30 -16.83
CA GLU A 134 -1.23 -15.09 -17.47
C GLU A 134 -1.65 -15.56 -18.86
N GLU A 135 -2.85 -16.13 -18.99
CA GLU A 135 -3.41 -16.54 -20.29
C GLU A 135 -3.55 -15.37 -21.27
N GLY A 136 -4.02 -14.22 -20.78
CA GLY A 136 -4.20 -13.02 -21.58
C GLY A 136 -2.89 -12.42 -22.08
N LEU A 137 -1.83 -12.44 -21.26
CA LEU A 137 -0.47 -12.03 -21.66
C LEU A 137 0.10 -12.98 -22.73
N LEU A 138 -0.04 -14.28 -22.55
CA LEU A 138 0.45 -15.28 -23.48
C LEU A 138 -0.25 -15.21 -24.85
N SER A 139 -1.54 -14.89 -24.86
CA SER A 139 -2.35 -14.73 -26.07
C SER A 139 -2.30 -13.33 -26.69
N ASN A 140 -1.50 -12.41 -26.14
CA ASN A 140 -1.44 -10.99 -26.51
C ASN A 140 -2.79 -10.26 -26.42
N ARG A 141 -3.67 -10.69 -25.52
CA ARG A 141 -4.91 -9.95 -25.21
C ARG A 141 -4.60 -8.69 -24.40
N TYR A 142 -3.58 -8.76 -23.57
CA TYR A 142 -3.07 -7.64 -22.77
C TYR A 142 -1.59 -7.43 -23.07
N ASP A 143 -1.19 -6.16 -23.12
CA ASP A 143 0.20 -5.78 -23.38
C ASP A 143 1.07 -6.05 -22.14
N MET A 144 0.61 -5.60 -20.99
CA MET A 144 1.29 -5.77 -19.70
C MET A 144 0.29 -6.05 -18.58
N SER A 145 0.82 -6.45 -17.45
CA SER A 145 0.03 -6.55 -16.22
C SER A 145 0.75 -5.95 -15.01
N VAL A 146 -0.04 -5.58 -14.01
CA VAL A 146 0.43 -5.23 -12.66
C VAL A 146 -0.24 -6.16 -11.67
N LEU A 147 0.54 -6.99 -10.96
CA LEU A 147 0.02 -8.04 -10.10
C LEU A 147 1.04 -8.46 -9.05
N LEU A 148 0.69 -9.48 -8.24
CA LEU A 148 1.60 -10.06 -7.26
C LEU A 148 2.61 -10.97 -7.97
N THR A 149 3.84 -10.50 -8.13
CA THR A 149 4.87 -11.20 -8.94
C THR A 149 5.40 -12.46 -8.28
N SER A 150 5.35 -12.59 -6.96
CA SER A 150 5.81 -13.76 -6.21
C SER A 150 5.03 -15.05 -6.53
N ASN A 151 3.85 -14.94 -7.14
CA ASN A 151 3.00 -16.06 -7.50
C ASN A 151 3.11 -16.47 -8.97
N ILE A 152 3.86 -15.71 -9.79
CA ILE A 152 4.09 -16.04 -11.21
C ILE A 152 5.26 -17.00 -11.33
N LEU A 153 4.96 -18.23 -11.74
CA LEU A 153 5.95 -19.28 -11.96
C LEU A 153 6.15 -19.61 -13.44
N ASN A 154 5.36 -19.03 -14.35
CA ASN A 154 5.38 -19.31 -15.76
C ASN A 154 6.66 -18.74 -16.43
N PRO A 155 7.58 -19.59 -16.96
CA PRO A 155 8.83 -19.13 -17.54
C PRO A 155 8.65 -18.34 -18.86
N ALA A 156 7.48 -18.41 -19.50
CA ALA A 156 7.15 -17.64 -20.70
C ALA A 156 6.82 -16.17 -20.39
N LEU A 157 6.72 -15.79 -19.11
CA LEU A 157 6.53 -14.42 -18.67
C LEU A 157 7.84 -13.84 -18.11
N VAL A 158 7.98 -12.54 -18.23
CA VAL A 158 8.98 -11.73 -17.54
C VAL A 158 8.28 -11.01 -16.43
N THR A 159 8.89 -10.98 -15.24
CA THR A 159 8.39 -10.19 -14.10
C THR A 159 9.44 -9.19 -13.65
N GLU A 160 9.00 -8.00 -13.31
CA GLU A 160 9.83 -6.95 -12.74
C GLU A 160 9.17 -6.43 -11.47
N LYS A 161 9.81 -6.68 -10.31
CA LYS A 161 9.29 -6.21 -9.03
C LYS A 161 9.39 -4.71 -8.92
N VAL A 162 8.30 -4.06 -8.55
CA VAL A 162 8.19 -2.62 -8.35
C VAL A 162 8.22 -2.27 -6.87
N LEU A 163 7.43 -2.97 -6.05
CA LEU A 163 7.24 -2.68 -4.64
C LEU A 163 7.18 -3.97 -3.83
N SER A 164 7.76 -3.95 -2.64
CA SER A 164 7.58 -4.99 -1.62
C SER A 164 6.82 -4.40 -0.44
N SER A 165 5.61 -4.89 -0.19
CA SER A 165 4.75 -4.39 0.88
C SER A 165 4.72 -5.36 2.05
N THR A 166 5.13 -4.91 3.23
CA THR A 166 5.17 -5.70 4.46
C THR A 166 3.76 -6.13 4.87
N ARG A 167 3.63 -7.35 5.40
CA ARG A 167 2.40 -7.80 6.06
C ARG A 167 2.49 -7.56 7.55
N ARG A 168 1.41 -7.04 8.12
CA ARG A 168 1.27 -6.79 9.55
C ARG A 168 -0.02 -7.39 10.08
N LEU A 169 -0.04 -7.66 11.38
CA LEU A 169 -1.25 -8.03 12.09
C LEU A 169 -2.14 -6.79 12.27
N TRP A 170 -3.38 -6.87 11.85
CA TRP A 170 -4.42 -5.84 12.05
C TRP A 170 -5.22 -6.16 13.30
N LEU A 171 -5.37 -5.19 14.18
CA LEU A 171 -6.02 -5.30 15.48
C LEU A 171 -6.99 -4.13 15.70
N PRO A 172 -8.07 -4.31 16.49
CA PRO A 172 -8.83 -3.18 16.96
C PRO A 172 -8.02 -2.34 17.96
N ALA A 173 -8.33 -1.06 18.11
CA ALA A 173 -7.55 -0.07 18.87
C ALA A 173 -7.29 -0.41 20.34
N GLN A 174 -8.02 -1.35 20.93
CA GLN A 174 -7.89 -1.72 22.35
C GLN A 174 -7.54 -3.20 22.55
N HIS A 175 -6.94 -3.83 21.53
CA HIS A 175 -6.62 -5.25 21.61
C HIS A 175 -5.46 -5.53 22.60
N PRO A 176 -5.53 -6.60 23.43
CA PRO A 176 -4.46 -6.93 24.38
C PRO A 176 -3.08 -7.12 23.72
N LEU A 177 -3.02 -7.69 22.52
CA LEU A 177 -1.76 -7.90 21.79
C LEU A 177 -1.03 -6.59 21.43
N LEU A 178 -1.66 -5.43 21.54
CA LEU A 178 -0.99 -4.12 21.36
C LEU A 178 -0.02 -3.80 22.50
N GLN A 179 -0.20 -4.43 23.65
CA GLN A 179 0.66 -4.26 24.84
C GLN A 179 1.70 -5.39 24.98
N ALA A 180 1.65 -6.40 24.10
CA ALA A 180 2.59 -7.49 24.14
C ALA A 180 3.98 -7.01 23.65
N GLU A 181 5.04 -7.50 24.29
CA GLU A 181 6.42 -7.18 23.92
C GLU A 181 6.76 -7.73 22.52
N THR A 182 6.25 -8.91 22.20
CA THR A 182 6.38 -9.56 20.90
C THR A 182 5.07 -10.26 20.53
N VAL A 183 4.71 -10.26 19.25
CA VAL A 183 3.53 -10.95 18.73
C VAL A 183 3.94 -11.85 17.57
N GLY A 184 3.78 -13.13 17.75
CA GLY A 184 4.06 -14.15 16.75
C GLY A 184 2.81 -14.92 16.32
N LEU A 185 2.99 -15.87 15.41
CA LEU A 185 1.90 -16.72 14.92
C LEU A 185 1.29 -17.57 16.05
N LYS A 186 2.05 -17.86 17.10
CA LYS A 186 1.56 -18.55 18.29
C LYS A 186 0.43 -17.77 18.97
N GLU A 187 0.69 -16.52 19.30
CA GLU A 187 -0.27 -15.63 19.98
C GLU A 187 -1.47 -15.35 19.06
N ILE A 188 -1.23 -15.18 17.76
CA ILE A 188 -2.28 -14.93 16.77
C ILE A 188 -3.20 -16.14 16.57
N ALA A 189 -2.70 -17.38 16.73
CA ALA A 189 -3.48 -18.59 16.61
C ALA A 189 -4.60 -18.71 17.68
N GLU A 190 -4.43 -18.09 18.84
CA GLU A 190 -5.42 -18.06 19.91
C GLU A 190 -6.60 -17.12 19.61
N GLU A 191 -6.41 -16.19 18.66
CA GLU A 191 -7.42 -15.19 18.32
C GLU A 191 -8.37 -15.66 17.21
N PRO A 192 -9.60 -15.15 17.17
CA PRO A 192 -10.48 -15.33 16.01
C PRO A 192 -9.81 -14.71 14.76
N TYR A 193 -9.60 -15.53 13.74
CA TYR A 193 -8.88 -15.09 12.54
C TYR A 193 -9.79 -14.90 11.35
N ILE A 194 -9.68 -13.77 10.67
CA ILE A 194 -10.41 -13.46 9.43
C ILE A 194 -9.47 -13.68 8.25
N MET A 195 -9.79 -14.65 7.40
CA MET A 195 -8.97 -15.05 6.26
C MET A 195 -9.42 -14.29 5.00
N LEU A 196 -8.57 -13.43 4.48
CA LEU A 196 -8.76 -12.84 3.16
C LEU A 196 -8.46 -13.89 2.08
N THR A 197 -9.30 -13.96 1.04
CA THR A 197 -9.16 -14.95 -0.04
C THR A 197 -8.84 -14.36 -1.41
N VAL A 198 -8.99 -13.03 -1.57
CA VAL A 198 -8.72 -12.34 -2.84
C VAL A 198 -7.23 -12.37 -3.19
N ASP A 199 -6.91 -12.36 -4.47
CA ASP A 199 -5.56 -12.37 -5.03
C ASP A 199 -4.64 -13.44 -4.40
N GLU A 200 -5.20 -14.63 -4.17
CA GLU A 200 -4.51 -15.78 -3.55
C GLU A 200 -4.01 -15.52 -2.11
N ALA A 201 -4.57 -14.51 -1.42
CA ALA A 201 -4.15 -14.16 -0.06
C ALA A 201 -4.25 -15.35 0.90
N ALA A 202 -5.31 -16.16 0.80
CA ALA A 202 -5.47 -17.36 1.62
C ALA A 202 -4.38 -18.41 1.34
N HIS A 203 -4.02 -18.62 0.07
CA HIS A 203 -2.95 -19.55 -0.28
C HIS A 203 -1.60 -19.10 0.28
N SER A 204 -1.29 -17.81 0.15
CA SER A 204 -0.09 -17.21 0.74
C SER A 204 -0.09 -17.31 2.26
N ALA A 205 -1.25 -17.09 2.91
CA ALA A 205 -1.40 -17.23 4.35
C ALA A 205 -1.15 -18.67 4.81
N LEU A 206 -1.77 -19.65 4.16
CA LEU A 206 -1.59 -21.06 4.50
C LEU A 206 -0.13 -21.52 4.40
N LYS A 207 0.67 -20.95 3.47
CA LYS A 207 2.10 -21.30 3.35
C LYS A 207 2.90 -20.91 4.60
N TYR A 208 2.76 -19.70 5.13
CA TYR A 208 3.53 -19.31 6.31
C TYR A 208 2.96 -19.93 7.61
N TRP A 209 1.64 -20.16 7.68
CA TRP A 209 1.06 -20.90 8.80
C TRP A 209 1.54 -22.36 8.83
N SER A 210 1.60 -23.06 7.68
CA SER A 210 2.06 -24.44 7.60
C SER A 210 3.55 -24.63 7.89
N ALA A 211 4.34 -23.56 7.87
CA ALA A 211 5.74 -23.59 8.28
C ALA A 211 5.91 -23.60 9.82
N THR A 212 4.83 -23.49 10.59
CA THR A 212 4.79 -23.52 12.05
C THR A 212 3.86 -24.64 12.56
N PRO A 213 3.95 -25.03 13.83
CA PRO A 213 3.00 -25.98 14.43
C PRO A 213 1.64 -25.35 14.73
N TYR A 214 1.47 -24.05 14.51
CA TYR A 214 0.25 -23.31 14.82
C TYR A 214 -0.68 -23.23 13.61
N GLN A 215 -1.98 -23.11 13.87
CA GLN A 215 -2.99 -22.94 12.84
C GLN A 215 -3.95 -21.79 13.22
N PRO A 216 -4.37 -20.95 12.27
CA PRO A 216 -5.29 -19.86 12.55
C PRO A 216 -6.69 -20.40 12.84
N ARG A 217 -7.34 -19.88 13.88
CA ARG A 217 -8.76 -20.17 14.19
C ARG A 217 -9.66 -19.37 13.27
N VAL A 218 -9.78 -19.80 12.02
CA VAL A 218 -10.53 -19.07 10.98
C VAL A 218 -12.04 -19.07 11.29
N ILE A 219 -12.58 -17.89 11.57
CA ILE A 219 -14.01 -17.66 11.81
C ILE A 219 -14.77 -17.20 10.56
N LEU A 220 -14.06 -16.57 9.62
CA LEU A 220 -14.62 -16.09 8.35
C LEU A 220 -13.58 -16.16 7.24
N ARG A 221 -14.04 -16.53 6.03
CA ARG A 221 -13.31 -16.37 4.77
C ARG A 221 -14.05 -15.36 3.90
N THR A 222 -13.35 -14.34 3.39
CA THR A 222 -13.95 -13.28 2.57
C THR A 222 -12.99 -12.81 1.50
N SER A 223 -13.50 -12.41 0.35
CA SER A 223 -12.73 -11.74 -0.70
C SER A 223 -12.68 -10.20 -0.53
N SER A 224 -13.45 -9.66 0.40
CA SER A 224 -13.55 -8.21 0.61
C SER A 224 -12.56 -7.72 1.66
N VAL A 225 -11.60 -6.90 1.25
CA VAL A 225 -10.68 -6.20 2.17
C VAL A 225 -11.46 -5.28 3.12
N GLU A 226 -12.51 -4.63 2.64
CA GLU A 226 -13.33 -3.74 3.48
C GLU A 226 -14.11 -4.52 4.54
N ALA A 227 -14.59 -5.73 4.23
CA ALA A 227 -15.21 -6.60 5.25
C ALA A 227 -14.21 -6.98 6.34
N VAL A 228 -12.96 -7.34 5.96
CA VAL A 228 -11.91 -7.60 6.95
C VAL A 228 -11.67 -6.36 7.79
N ARG A 229 -11.54 -5.19 7.17
CA ARG A 229 -11.31 -3.90 7.84
C ARG A 229 -12.38 -3.60 8.88
N SER A 230 -13.65 -3.67 8.49
CA SER A 230 -14.77 -3.40 9.39
C SER A 230 -14.86 -4.40 10.53
N LEU A 231 -14.70 -5.70 10.25
CA LEU A 231 -14.77 -6.75 11.27
C LEU A 231 -13.61 -6.65 12.28
N VAL A 232 -12.39 -6.41 11.82
CA VAL A 232 -11.24 -6.19 12.71
C VAL A 232 -11.47 -4.96 13.57
N ALA A 233 -11.86 -3.83 12.98
CA ALA A 233 -12.11 -2.58 13.71
C ALA A 233 -13.20 -2.74 14.77
N ASN A 234 -14.18 -3.62 14.54
CA ASN A 234 -15.26 -3.95 15.47
C ASN A 234 -14.91 -5.07 16.47
N GLY A 235 -13.66 -5.54 16.51
CA GLY A 235 -13.21 -6.54 17.48
C GLY A 235 -13.73 -7.96 17.23
N GLN A 236 -14.19 -8.26 16.01
CA GLN A 236 -14.72 -9.59 15.66
C GLN A 236 -13.62 -10.62 15.36
N GLY A 237 -12.39 -10.15 15.20
CA GLY A 237 -11.23 -10.99 14.94
C GLY A 237 -10.03 -10.16 14.49
N VAL A 238 -8.96 -10.88 14.13
CA VAL A 238 -7.71 -10.30 13.66
C VAL A 238 -7.36 -10.80 12.27
N ALA A 239 -6.48 -10.11 11.54
CA ALA A 239 -6.02 -10.52 10.22
C ALA A 239 -4.58 -10.09 9.97
N ILE A 240 -3.80 -10.88 9.21
CA ILE A 240 -2.48 -10.48 8.72
C ILE A 240 -2.63 -10.05 7.26
N LEU A 241 -2.47 -8.75 7.02
CA LEU A 241 -2.61 -8.15 5.69
C LEU A 241 -1.44 -7.22 5.36
N SER A 242 -1.28 -6.93 4.08
CA SER A 242 -0.25 -6.03 3.56
C SER A 242 -0.54 -4.56 3.90
N ASP A 243 0.52 -3.79 4.14
CA ASP A 243 0.45 -2.34 4.34
C ASP A 243 -0.13 -1.62 3.12
N MET A 244 -0.03 -2.19 1.92
CA MET A 244 -0.62 -1.62 0.71
C MET A 244 -2.14 -1.44 0.83
N VAL A 245 -2.83 -2.40 1.44
CA VAL A 245 -4.29 -2.34 1.64
C VAL A 245 -4.68 -1.73 2.98
N HIS A 246 -3.71 -1.38 3.83
CA HIS A 246 -4.00 -0.78 5.12
C HIS A 246 -4.57 0.63 4.97
N ARG A 247 -5.62 0.89 5.72
CA ARG A 247 -6.15 2.24 6.02
C ARG A 247 -6.51 2.23 7.50
N PRO A 248 -6.16 3.27 8.26
CA PRO A 248 -6.28 3.27 9.72
C PRO A 248 -7.72 3.32 10.23
N TRP A 249 -8.69 3.56 9.36
CA TRP A 249 -10.09 3.73 9.73
C TRP A 249 -10.99 2.79 8.94
N SER A 250 -11.94 2.17 9.64
CA SER A 250 -13.05 1.44 9.00
C SER A 250 -14.12 2.39 8.46
N LEU A 251 -15.06 1.84 7.70
CA LEU A 251 -16.20 2.60 7.18
C LEU A 251 -17.07 3.21 8.32
N GLU A 252 -17.10 2.56 9.48
CA GLU A 252 -17.81 3.01 10.68
C GLU A 252 -17.01 4.03 11.51
N GLY A 253 -15.83 4.45 11.02
CA GLY A 253 -14.98 5.41 11.72
C GLY A 253 -14.24 4.83 12.93
N ARG A 254 -14.10 3.49 13.02
CA ARG A 254 -13.32 2.83 14.07
C ARG A 254 -11.88 2.60 13.59
N ARG A 255 -10.96 2.75 14.53
CA ARG A 255 -9.53 2.66 14.23
C ARG A 255 -9.02 1.21 14.21
N ILE A 256 -8.07 0.97 13.31
CA ILE A 256 -7.30 -0.27 13.22
C ILE A 256 -5.85 0.07 13.54
N GLU A 257 -5.27 -0.69 14.44
CA GLU A 257 -3.86 -0.66 14.76
C GLU A 257 -3.14 -1.82 14.05
N THR A 258 -1.84 -1.65 13.85
CA THR A 258 -1.01 -2.69 13.22
C THR A 258 0.17 -3.04 14.10
N VAL A 259 0.49 -4.34 14.14
CA VAL A 259 1.67 -4.88 14.84
C VAL A 259 2.52 -5.68 13.86
N THR A 260 3.83 -5.53 13.98
CA THR A 260 4.78 -6.37 13.24
C THR A 260 4.76 -7.78 13.83
N VAL A 261 4.62 -8.77 12.97
CA VAL A 261 4.68 -10.18 13.37
C VAL A 261 6.13 -10.60 13.50
N SER A 262 6.49 -11.25 14.61
CA SER A 262 7.87 -11.68 14.90
C SER A 262 8.30 -12.88 14.04
N ASP A 263 7.36 -13.73 13.64
CA ASP A 263 7.63 -14.84 12.72
C ASP A 263 7.83 -14.34 11.28
N PRO A 264 8.55 -15.10 10.43
CA PRO A 264 8.80 -14.71 9.05
C PRO A 264 7.53 -14.83 8.20
N VAL A 265 6.80 -13.73 8.10
CA VAL A 265 5.66 -13.60 7.19
C VAL A 265 6.15 -12.93 5.90
N PRO A 266 6.08 -13.61 4.73
CA PRO A 266 6.58 -13.05 3.47
C PRO A 266 5.88 -11.73 3.12
N ALA A 267 6.62 -10.77 2.59
CA ALA A 267 6.04 -9.54 2.04
C ALA A 267 5.19 -9.83 0.80
N MET A 268 4.42 -8.84 0.39
CA MET A 268 3.63 -8.88 -0.84
C MET A 268 4.36 -8.08 -1.93
N ASP A 269 4.95 -8.79 -2.90
CA ASP A 269 5.68 -8.17 -3.99
C ASP A 269 4.74 -7.84 -5.15
N VAL A 270 4.56 -6.55 -5.41
CA VAL A 270 3.83 -6.02 -6.56
C VAL A 270 4.82 -5.68 -7.67
N GLY A 271 4.47 -5.99 -8.90
CA GLY A 271 5.33 -5.70 -10.03
C GLY A 271 4.64 -5.78 -11.37
N LEU A 272 5.41 -5.52 -12.40
CA LEU A 272 5.00 -5.63 -13.79
C LEU A 272 5.22 -7.04 -14.30
N ALA A 273 4.37 -7.50 -15.24
CA ALA A 273 4.64 -8.69 -16.00
C ALA A 273 4.20 -8.53 -17.47
N TRP A 274 4.94 -9.20 -18.36
CA TRP A 274 4.66 -9.24 -19.80
C TRP A 274 5.21 -10.53 -20.41
N ARG A 275 4.82 -10.84 -21.64
CA ARG A 275 5.28 -12.04 -22.33
C ARG A 275 6.77 -11.93 -22.66
N ARG A 276 7.50 -12.99 -22.39
CA ARG A 276 8.94 -13.11 -22.75
C ARG A 276 9.11 -13.06 -24.27
N ASN A 277 10.24 -12.54 -24.72
CA ASN A 277 10.63 -12.47 -26.14
C ASN A 277 9.67 -11.64 -27.01
N MET A 278 8.87 -10.75 -26.43
CA MET A 278 8.15 -9.73 -27.18
C MET A 278 8.96 -8.42 -27.21
N GLU A 279 8.84 -7.69 -28.29
CA GLU A 279 9.37 -6.33 -28.38
C GLU A 279 8.40 -5.39 -27.64
N LEU A 280 8.93 -4.60 -26.70
CA LEU A 280 8.13 -3.64 -25.97
C LEU A 280 7.81 -2.44 -26.85
N THR A 281 6.54 -2.13 -27.01
CA THR A 281 6.09 -0.95 -27.73
C THR A 281 6.43 0.34 -26.98
N PRO A 282 6.46 1.52 -27.63
CA PRO A 282 6.69 2.79 -26.95
C PRO A 282 5.75 3.04 -25.76
N PRO A 283 4.42 2.75 -25.82
CA PRO A 283 3.53 2.77 -24.66
C PRO A 283 3.96 1.88 -23.51
N MET A 284 4.37 0.64 -23.79
CA MET A 284 4.85 -0.30 -22.76
C MET A 284 6.14 0.17 -22.12
N LEU A 285 7.09 0.70 -22.93
CA LEU A 285 8.34 1.27 -22.42
C LEU A 285 8.08 2.49 -21.53
N ALA A 286 7.18 3.37 -21.92
CA ALA A 286 6.79 4.52 -21.13
C ALA A 286 6.18 4.11 -19.77
N PHE A 287 5.27 3.15 -19.80
CA PHE A 287 4.65 2.60 -18.58
C PHE A 287 5.68 1.95 -17.64
N ARG A 288 6.56 1.11 -18.17
CA ARG A 288 7.63 0.48 -17.43
C ARG A 288 8.59 1.51 -16.82
N SER A 289 9.08 2.45 -17.63
CA SER A 289 10.02 3.50 -17.21
C SER A 289 9.42 4.39 -16.12
N TYR A 290 8.11 4.69 -16.20
CA TYR A 290 7.42 5.40 -15.14
C TYR A 290 7.54 4.69 -13.79
N PHE A 291 7.29 3.38 -13.72
CA PHE A 291 7.40 2.65 -12.46
C PHE A 291 8.83 2.50 -11.98
N GLN A 292 9.79 2.31 -12.89
CA GLN A 292 11.21 2.27 -12.55
C GLN A 292 11.65 3.59 -11.88
N GLN A 293 11.25 4.72 -12.44
CA GLN A 293 11.56 6.04 -11.87
C GLN A 293 10.81 6.31 -10.57
N ALA A 294 9.50 6.02 -10.53
CA ALA A 294 8.67 6.27 -9.35
C ALA A 294 9.13 5.50 -8.10
N PHE A 295 9.78 4.35 -8.29
CA PHE A 295 10.27 3.50 -7.21
C PHE A 295 11.80 3.37 -7.16
N HIS A 296 12.53 4.22 -7.87
CA HIS A 296 14.00 4.26 -7.91
C HIS A 296 14.62 2.87 -8.19
N LEU A 297 14.01 2.11 -9.09
CA LEU A 297 14.54 0.82 -9.49
C LEU A 297 15.77 1.02 -10.41
N PRO A 298 16.85 0.22 -10.25
CA PRO A 298 17.99 0.29 -11.18
C PRO A 298 17.55 -0.09 -12.59
N GLU A 299 18.04 0.65 -13.58
CA GLU A 299 17.93 0.26 -14.98
C GLU A 299 18.65 -1.07 -15.18
N ARG A 300 17.96 -2.08 -15.72
CA ARG A 300 18.52 -3.38 -16.08
C ARG A 300 18.65 -3.51 -17.59
#